data_ba1a381f6044842e396cdc96b9d278d0
#
_entry.id   ba1a381f6044842e396cdc96b9d278d0
#
_cell.length_a   1.000
_cell.length_b   1.000
_cell.length_c   1.000
_cell.angle_alpha   90.00
_cell.angle_beta   90.00
_cell.angle_gamma   90.00
#
_symmetry.space_group_name_H-M   'P 1'
#
loop_
_entity.id
_entity.type
_entity.pdbx_description
1 polymer ?
#
loop_
_entity_poly.entity_id
_entity_poly.type
_entity_poly.pdbx_seq_one_letter_code
_entity_poly.pdbx_strand_id
1 'polypeptide(L)'
;MSIRPRLAVTALLLLATFGAQAQSSGVRVEKNISLELANQIASASVAACSANGYAVTATVVDRAGSVRAVQRADNAGPHTIAASERKAFTSASAKAPTKAMLENSQKNPGAATLGDIPGFLLLGGGLPIKAGNEVIGAVGVGGAPGGHLDEQCAQSALDKFKADLG
;
A
#
# COMPACT_ATOMS: atom_id res chain seq x y z
N MET A 1 81.06 -28.85 -20.02
CA MET A 1 79.72 -28.75 -20.69
C MET A 1 78.67 -29.08 -19.63
N SER A 2 78.08 -28.06 -18.99
CA SER A 2 77.20 -28.21 -17.82
C SER A 2 75.78 -27.83 -18.21
N ILE A 3 74.90 -28.79 -18.21
CA ILE A 3 73.45 -28.61 -18.49
C ILE A 3 72.72 -28.41 -17.18
N ARG A 4 72.12 -27.21 -16.99
CA ARG A 4 71.31 -26.89 -15.84
C ARG A 4 69.79 -27.19 -16.20
N PRO A 5 69.08 -27.92 -15.41
CA PRO A 5 67.62 -28.10 -15.64
C PRO A 5 66.87 -26.86 -15.15
N ARG A 6 65.95 -26.36 -15.99
CA ARG A 6 64.97 -25.31 -15.66
C ARG A 6 63.77 -25.97 -15.00
N LEU A 7 63.57 -25.69 -13.72
CA LEU A 7 62.33 -26.02 -13.01
C LEU A 7 61.22 -25.05 -13.46
N ALA A 8 60.22 -25.58 -14.12
CA ALA A 8 58.98 -24.87 -14.40
C ALA A 8 58.06 -24.99 -13.18
N VAL A 9 57.85 -23.88 -12.51
CA VAL A 9 56.87 -23.79 -11.42
C VAL A 9 55.50 -23.49 -12.04
N THR A 10 54.62 -24.49 -12.10
CA THR A 10 53.24 -24.32 -12.55
C THR A 10 52.41 -23.86 -11.35
N ALA A 11 52.07 -22.58 -11.31
CA ALA A 11 51.17 -22.02 -10.31
C ALA A 11 49.71 -22.40 -10.62
N LEU A 12 49.15 -23.28 -9.85
CA LEU A 12 47.74 -23.69 -9.91
C LEU A 12 46.90 -22.64 -9.20
N LEU A 13 46.19 -21.74 -9.91
CA LEU A 13 45.22 -20.80 -9.39
C LEU A 13 43.94 -21.57 -9.03
N LEU A 14 43.71 -21.82 -7.73
CA LEU A 14 42.44 -22.25 -7.17
C LEU A 14 41.48 -21.07 -7.14
N LEU A 15 40.56 -21.01 -8.09
CA LEU A 15 39.38 -20.13 -8.04
C LEU A 15 38.40 -20.66 -6.98
N ALA A 16 38.43 -20.10 -5.79
CA ALA A 16 37.42 -20.33 -4.77
C ALA A 16 36.13 -19.58 -5.21
N THR A 17 35.17 -20.32 -5.77
CA THR A 17 33.81 -19.81 -5.99
C THR A 17 33.11 -19.74 -4.63
N PHE A 18 33.02 -18.53 -4.05
CA PHE A 18 32.14 -18.26 -2.95
C PHE A 18 30.69 -18.36 -3.44
N GLY A 19 30.08 -19.51 -3.31
CA GLY A 19 28.64 -19.64 -3.46
C GLY A 19 27.95 -18.83 -2.34
N ALA A 20 27.34 -17.71 -2.71
CA ALA A 20 26.44 -16.99 -1.81
C ALA A 20 25.26 -17.92 -1.51
N GLN A 21 25.29 -18.63 -0.39
CA GLN A 21 24.13 -19.31 0.14
C GLN A 21 23.15 -18.24 0.60
N ALA A 22 22.04 -18.08 -0.10
CA ALA A 22 20.88 -17.34 0.37
C ALA A 22 20.35 -18.07 1.59
N GLN A 23 20.77 -17.67 2.80
CA GLN A 23 20.16 -18.12 4.03
C GLN A 23 18.70 -17.64 4.03
N SER A 24 17.76 -18.58 3.94
CA SER A 24 16.36 -18.29 4.24
C SER A 24 16.28 -17.96 5.73
N SER A 25 16.33 -16.68 6.09
CA SER A 25 16.11 -16.26 7.45
C SER A 25 14.66 -16.55 7.82
N GLY A 26 14.41 -17.20 8.96
CA GLY A 26 13.07 -17.35 9.51
C GLY A 26 12.43 -16.01 9.91
N VAL A 27 13.13 -14.91 9.70
CA VAL A 27 12.69 -13.53 9.96
C VAL A 27 12.43 -12.82 8.62
N ARG A 28 11.23 -12.32 8.44
CA ARG A 28 10.82 -11.54 7.27
C ARG A 28 10.94 -10.04 7.55
N VAL A 29 11.58 -9.30 6.67
CA VAL A 29 11.62 -7.84 6.68
C VAL A 29 10.61 -7.32 5.66
N GLU A 30 9.73 -6.41 6.10
CA GLU A 30 8.66 -5.86 5.27
C GLU A 30 8.63 -4.33 5.37
N LYS A 31 8.38 -3.67 4.25
CA LYS A 31 8.11 -2.23 4.24
C LYS A 31 6.75 -1.95 4.84
N ASN A 32 6.65 -0.86 5.59
CA ASN A 32 5.40 -0.39 6.17
C ASN A 32 5.33 1.13 6.12
N ILE A 33 4.12 1.69 6.11
CA ILE A 33 3.94 3.14 6.12
C ILE A 33 4.35 3.72 7.48
N SER A 34 5.08 4.85 7.47
CA SER A 34 5.38 5.60 8.68
C SER A 34 4.15 6.35 9.20
N LEU A 35 4.12 6.68 10.50
CA LEU A 35 3.05 7.50 11.08
C LEU A 35 3.02 8.90 10.46
N GLU A 36 4.19 9.47 10.18
CA GLU A 36 4.29 10.80 9.58
C GLU A 36 3.64 10.84 8.20
N LEU A 37 4.02 9.94 7.30
CA LEU A 37 3.44 9.87 5.96
C LEU A 37 1.94 9.52 6.00
N ALA A 38 1.51 8.65 6.94
CA ALA A 38 0.10 8.34 7.13
C ALA A 38 -0.73 9.57 7.49
N ASN A 39 -0.24 10.41 8.42
CA ASN A 39 -0.89 11.68 8.78
C ASN A 39 -0.95 12.66 7.60
N GLN A 40 0.14 12.77 6.84
CA GLN A 40 0.21 13.66 5.69
C GLN A 40 -0.78 13.23 4.59
N ILE A 41 -0.87 11.94 4.27
CA ILE A 41 -1.81 11.40 3.28
C ILE A 41 -3.26 11.61 3.75
N ALA A 42 -3.58 11.31 5.02
CA ALA A 42 -4.91 11.52 5.56
C ALA A 42 -5.34 12.99 5.46
N SER A 43 -4.47 13.91 5.90
CA SER A 43 -4.71 15.36 5.83
C SER A 43 -4.89 15.85 4.39
N ALA A 44 -4.03 15.40 3.47
CA ALA A 44 -4.11 15.79 2.06
C ALA A 44 -5.39 15.26 1.40
N SER A 45 -5.85 14.06 1.76
CA SER A 45 -7.11 13.49 1.25
C SER A 45 -8.30 14.33 1.69
N VAL A 46 -8.37 14.73 2.96
CA VAL A 46 -9.41 15.63 3.48
C VAL A 46 -9.35 16.97 2.76
N ALA A 47 -8.15 17.57 2.62
CA ALA A 47 -7.98 18.85 1.95
C ALA A 47 -8.42 18.82 0.47
N ALA A 48 -8.10 17.73 -0.25
CA ALA A 48 -8.51 17.55 -1.64
C ALA A 48 -10.04 17.46 -1.80
N CYS A 49 -10.73 16.77 -0.89
CA CYS A 49 -12.18 16.72 -0.87
C CYS A 49 -12.81 18.06 -0.48
N SER A 50 -12.25 18.73 0.54
CA SER A 50 -12.75 20.02 1.01
C SER A 50 -12.64 21.12 -0.07
N ALA A 51 -11.61 21.08 -0.89
CA ALA A 51 -11.46 21.99 -2.04
C ALA A 51 -12.61 21.85 -3.07
N ASN A 52 -13.29 20.70 -3.09
CA ASN A 52 -14.45 20.42 -3.91
C ASN A 52 -15.78 20.53 -3.14
N GLY A 53 -15.75 21.08 -1.92
CA GLY A 53 -16.94 21.28 -1.07
C GLY A 53 -17.45 20.02 -0.35
N TYR A 54 -16.66 18.93 -0.30
CA TYR A 54 -17.05 17.69 0.36
C TYR A 54 -16.45 17.58 1.77
N ALA A 55 -17.32 17.35 2.77
CA ALA A 55 -16.90 17.06 4.14
C ALA A 55 -16.73 15.54 4.33
N VAL A 56 -15.49 15.10 4.43
CA VAL A 56 -15.13 13.67 4.45
C VAL A 56 -14.30 13.28 5.66
N THR A 57 -14.18 11.98 5.90
CA THR A 57 -13.13 11.39 6.74
C THR A 57 -12.18 10.62 5.84
N ALA A 58 -10.88 10.76 6.11
CA ALA A 58 -9.83 9.95 5.54
C ALA A 58 -9.14 9.13 6.64
N THR A 59 -9.03 7.82 6.43
CA THR A 59 -8.34 6.87 7.32
C THR A 59 -7.19 6.24 6.56
N VAL A 60 -6.00 6.21 7.16
CA VAL A 60 -4.84 5.47 6.66
C VAL A 60 -4.57 4.29 7.59
N VAL A 61 -4.46 3.11 6.99
CA VAL A 61 -4.07 1.87 7.68
C VAL A 61 -2.68 1.42 7.20
N ASP A 62 -1.99 0.67 8.03
CA ASP A 62 -0.73 0.03 7.67
C ASP A 62 -0.95 -1.23 6.80
N ARG A 63 0.14 -1.92 6.43
CA ARG A 63 0.04 -3.11 5.58
C ARG A 63 -0.74 -4.27 6.21
N ALA A 64 -0.87 -4.29 7.55
CA ALA A 64 -1.65 -5.27 8.30
C ALA A 64 -3.13 -4.88 8.45
N GLY A 65 -3.52 -3.69 7.96
CA GLY A 65 -4.87 -3.17 8.08
C GLY A 65 -5.13 -2.43 9.40
N SER A 66 -4.11 -2.20 10.23
CA SER A 66 -4.24 -1.47 11.49
C SER A 66 -4.23 0.04 11.25
N VAL A 67 -5.13 0.78 11.91
CA VAL A 67 -5.26 2.23 11.77
C VAL A 67 -3.98 2.93 12.21
N ARG A 68 -3.47 3.84 11.38
CA ARG A 68 -2.30 4.69 11.64
C ARG A 68 -2.69 6.15 11.80
N ALA A 69 -3.63 6.65 10.99
CA ALA A 69 -4.09 8.04 11.04
C ALA A 69 -5.56 8.12 10.63
N VAL A 70 -6.30 9.03 11.29
CA VAL A 70 -7.67 9.40 10.92
C VAL A 70 -7.77 10.92 10.95
N GLN A 71 -8.27 11.50 9.86
CA GLN A 71 -8.57 12.92 9.74
C GLN A 71 -10.04 13.06 9.30
N ARG A 72 -10.83 13.77 10.10
CA ARG A 72 -12.24 14.03 9.82
C ARG A 72 -12.46 15.53 9.64
N ALA A 73 -13.00 15.92 8.49
CA ALA A 73 -13.38 17.32 8.25
C ALA A 73 -14.52 17.75 9.20
N ASP A 74 -14.56 19.04 9.51
CA ASP A 74 -15.72 19.62 10.17
C ASP A 74 -16.98 19.34 9.35
N ASN A 75 -18.07 19.04 10.04
CA ASN A 75 -19.37 18.69 9.45
C ASN A 75 -19.40 17.37 8.63
N ALA A 76 -18.33 16.59 8.58
CA ALA A 76 -18.43 15.23 8.02
C ALA A 76 -19.40 14.38 8.86
N GLY A 77 -20.27 13.60 8.20
CA GLY A 77 -21.24 12.76 8.88
C GLY A 77 -20.57 11.70 9.78
N PRO A 78 -21.18 11.28 10.90
CA PRO A 78 -20.56 10.34 11.84
C PRO A 78 -20.23 8.97 11.21
N HIS A 79 -21.00 8.54 10.21
CA HIS A 79 -20.78 7.28 9.47
C HIS A 79 -19.48 7.28 8.65
N THR A 80 -18.94 8.46 8.33
CA THR A 80 -17.75 8.59 7.47
C THR A 80 -16.50 8.00 8.11
N ILE A 81 -16.43 7.97 9.45
CA ILE A 81 -15.30 7.35 10.17
C ILE A 81 -15.26 5.85 9.86
N ALA A 82 -16.33 5.13 10.15
CA ALA A 82 -16.39 3.69 9.89
C ALA A 82 -16.30 3.37 8.39
N ALA A 83 -16.89 4.20 7.52
CA ALA A 83 -16.81 4.00 6.08
C ALA A 83 -15.37 4.13 5.56
N SER A 84 -14.65 5.18 5.95
CA SER A 84 -13.26 5.39 5.52
C SER A 84 -12.33 4.29 6.05
N GLU A 85 -12.49 3.87 7.31
CA GLU A 85 -11.72 2.79 7.92
C GLU A 85 -11.92 1.46 7.18
N ARG A 86 -13.18 1.08 6.94
CA ARG A 86 -13.49 -0.18 6.23
C ARG A 86 -13.02 -0.16 4.78
N LYS A 87 -13.09 0.98 4.07
CA LYS A 87 -12.52 1.11 2.72
C LYS A 87 -10.99 0.96 2.75
N ALA A 88 -10.29 1.59 3.71
CA ALA A 88 -8.86 1.44 3.87
C ALA A 88 -8.48 -0.02 4.18
N PHE A 89 -9.16 -0.66 5.14
CA PHE A 89 -8.95 -2.06 5.50
C PHE A 89 -9.16 -2.99 4.30
N THR A 90 -10.26 -2.82 3.56
CA THR A 90 -10.56 -3.61 2.37
C THR A 90 -9.44 -3.48 1.33
N SER A 91 -9.00 -2.26 1.06
CA SER A 91 -7.95 -1.99 0.08
C SER A 91 -6.59 -2.55 0.51
N ALA A 92 -6.22 -2.47 1.80
CA ALA A 92 -4.99 -3.06 2.34
C ALA A 92 -5.01 -4.59 2.24
N SER A 93 -6.13 -5.20 2.62
CA SER A 93 -6.30 -6.66 2.63
C SER A 93 -6.26 -7.26 1.23
N ALA A 94 -6.98 -6.65 0.28
CA ALA A 94 -7.06 -7.12 -1.10
C ALA A 94 -5.93 -6.60 -1.99
N LYS A 95 -5.14 -5.61 -1.54
CA LYS A 95 -4.10 -4.91 -2.30
C LYS A 95 -4.62 -4.30 -3.61
N ALA A 96 -5.88 -3.87 -3.60
CA ALA A 96 -6.62 -3.38 -4.77
C ALA A 96 -7.51 -2.18 -4.42
N PRO A 97 -7.81 -1.29 -5.41
CA PRO A 97 -8.81 -0.25 -5.26
C PRO A 97 -10.19 -0.85 -4.95
N THR A 98 -10.90 -0.30 -3.97
CA THR A 98 -12.22 -0.83 -3.56
C THR A 98 -13.29 -0.65 -4.64
N LYS A 99 -13.17 0.36 -5.51
CA LYS A 99 -14.04 0.51 -6.69
C LYS A 99 -13.87 -0.64 -7.67
N ALA A 100 -12.63 -1.03 -7.99
CA ALA A 100 -12.38 -2.16 -8.87
C ALA A 100 -12.91 -3.47 -8.28
N MET A 101 -12.83 -3.65 -6.96
CA MET A 101 -13.41 -4.80 -6.27
C MET A 101 -14.94 -4.81 -6.38
N LEU A 102 -15.60 -3.66 -6.20
CA LEU A 102 -17.05 -3.53 -6.40
C LEU A 102 -17.45 -3.92 -7.83
N GLU A 103 -16.77 -3.36 -8.82
CA GLU A 103 -17.04 -3.67 -10.23
C GLU A 103 -16.86 -5.16 -10.55
N ASN A 104 -15.81 -5.78 -9.98
CA ASN A 104 -15.59 -7.22 -10.13
C ASN A 104 -16.70 -8.04 -9.46
N SER A 105 -17.14 -7.67 -8.24
CA SER A 105 -18.22 -8.38 -7.53
C SER A 105 -19.55 -8.34 -8.27
N GLN A 106 -19.79 -7.27 -9.03
CA GLN A 106 -21.01 -7.11 -9.84
C GLN A 106 -20.99 -7.90 -11.15
N LYS A 107 -19.79 -8.15 -11.70
CA LYS A 107 -19.62 -8.81 -13.00
C LYS A 107 -19.26 -10.29 -12.89
N ASN A 108 -18.70 -10.70 -11.76
CA ASN A 108 -18.22 -12.06 -11.54
C ASN A 108 -18.98 -12.74 -10.40
N PRO A 109 -19.82 -13.75 -10.69
CA PRO A 109 -20.59 -14.46 -9.66
C PRO A 109 -19.71 -15.07 -8.55
N GLY A 110 -18.48 -15.49 -8.87
CA GLY A 110 -17.52 -16.01 -7.89
C GLY A 110 -16.98 -14.95 -6.91
N ALA A 111 -17.20 -13.67 -7.20
CA ALA A 111 -16.80 -12.54 -6.35
C ALA A 111 -17.99 -11.83 -5.70
N ALA A 112 -19.23 -12.25 -5.97
CA ALA A 112 -20.47 -11.54 -5.58
C ALA A 112 -20.57 -11.37 -4.05
N THR A 113 -20.06 -12.32 -3.28
CA THR A 113 -20.13 -12.34 -1.81
C THR A 113 -18.90 -11.78 -1.09
N LEU A 114 -17.96 -11.16 -1.81
CA LEU A 114 -16.78 -10.55 -1.18
C LEU A 114 -17.14 -9.48 -0.13
N GLY A 115 -18.28 -8.81 -0.28
CA GLY A 115 -18.80 -7.86 0.70
C GLY A 115 -19.21 -8.48 2.04
N ASP A 116 -19.43 -9.80 2.10
CA ASP A 116 -19.83 -10.52 3.31
C ASP A 116 -18.62 -10.83 4.22
N ILE A 117 -17.39 -10.63 3.71
CA ILE A 117 -16.18 -10.78 4.54
C ILE A 117 -16.22 -9.71 5.64
N PRO A 118 -16.09 -10.10 6.94
CA PRO A 118 -16.10 -9.14 8.04
C PRO A 118 -15.08 -8.02 7.86
N GLY A 119 -15.53 -6.78 7.99
CA GLY A 119 -14.68 -5.60 7.82
C GLY A 119 -14.56 -5.08 6.37
N PHE A 120 -14.94 -5.85 5.36
CA PHE A 120 -14.91 -5.39 3.98
C PHE A 120 -16.04 -4.39 3.70
N LEU A 121 -15.73 -3.40 2.85
CA LEU A 121 -16.69 -2.47 2.26
C LEU A 121 -16.32 -2.27 0.79
N LEU A 122 -17.08 -2.90 -0.10
CA LEU A 122 -16.93 -2.77 -1.56
C LEU A 122 -17.60 -1.48 -2.04
N LEU A 123 -16.96 -0.35 -1.77
CA LEU A 123 -17.42 0.97 -2.17
C LEU A 123 -16.19 1.81 -2.50
N GLY A 124 -16.19 2.48 -3.65
CA GLY A 124 -15.05 3.30 -4.10
C GLY A 124 -14.57 4.29 -3.04
N GLY A 125 -13.28 4.60 -3.06
CA GLY A 125 -12.62 5.49 -2.11
C GLY A 125 -11.53 4.84 -1.27
N GLY A 126 -11.31 3.53 -1.39
CA GLY A 126 -10.15 2.83 -0.80
C GLY A 126 -9.06 2.59 -1.84
N LEU A 127 -7.85 3.05 -1.59
CA LEU A 127 -6.69 2.88 -2.47
C LEU A 127 -5.49 2.30 -1.72
N PRO A 128 -4.76 1.33 -2.31
CA PRO A 128 -3.53 0.84 -1.73
C PRO A 128 -2.42 1.89 -1.82
N ILE A 129 -1.64 2.03 -0.77
CA ILE A 129 -0.43 2.85 -0.72
C ILE A 129 0.75 1.93 -1.05
N LYS A 130 1.50 2.26 -2.10
CA LYS A 130 2.61 1.42 -2.59
C LYS A 130 3.94 2.15 -2.49
N ALA A 131 4.97 1.42 -2.04
CA ALA A 131 6.37 1.82 -2.16
C ALA A 131 7.07 0.89 -3.15
N GLY A 132 7.28 1.38 -4.37
CA GLY A 132 7.63 0.54 -5.51
C GLY A 132 6.52 -0.47 -5.81
N ASN A 133 6.84 -1.77 -5.80
CA ASN A 133 5.86 -2.84 -6.06
C ASN A 133 5.18 -3.40 -4.78
N GLU A 134 5.55 -2.90 -3.60
CA GLU A 134 4.99 -3.38 -2.34
C GLU A 134 3.87 -2.48 -1.82
N VAL A 135 2.75 -3.10 -1.41
CA VAL A 135 1.71 -2.40 -0.65
C VAL A 135 2.18 -2.26 0.80
N ILE A 136 2.35 -1.02 1.25
CA ILE A 136 2.82 -0.65 2.58
C ILE A 136 1.70 -0.17 3.50
N GLY A 137 0.50 -0.05 2.98
CA GLY A 137 -0.70 0.40 3.68
C GLY A 137 -1.80 0.71 2.69
N ALA A 138 -2.87 1.35 3.15
CA ALA A 138 -3.94 1.85 2.30
C ALA A 138 -4.58 3.11 2.91
N VAL A 139 -5.18 3.93 2.05
CA VAL A 139 -6.02 5.05 2.44
C VAL A 139 -7.47 4.78 2.05
N GLY A 140 -8.41 5.11 2.93
CA GLY A 140 -9.84 5.11 2.64
C GLY A 140 -10.43 6.49 2.88
N VAL A 141 -11.24 6.96 1.96
CA VAL A 141 -11.98 8.22 2.07
C VAL A 141 -13.47 7.93 2.01
N GLY A 142 -14.26 8.61 2.82
CA GLY A 142 -15.71 8.48 2.85
C GLY A 142 -16.39 9.78 3.23
N GLY A 143 -17.48 10.13 2.51
CA GLY A 143 -18.27 11.32 2.80
C GLY A 143 -18.64 12.16 1.57
N ALA A 144 -17.95 12.03 0.45
CA ALA A 144 -18.38 12.64 -0.80
C ALA A 144 -19.66 11.97 -1.34
N PRO A 145 -20.43 12.64 -2.22
CA PRO A 145 -21.71 12.12 -2.74
C PRO A 145 -21.59 10.79 -3.49
N GLY A 146 -20.38 10.36 -3.86
CA GLY A 146 -20.13 9.09 -4.54
C GLY A 146 -18.74 8.56 -4.31
N GLY A 147 -18.60 7.24 -4.25
CA GLY A 147 -17.32 6.59 -3.99
C GLY A 147 -16.20 6.93 -5.00
N HIS A 148 -16.55 7.27 -6.24
CA HIS A 148 -15.59 7.74 -7.23
C HIS A 148 -14.99 9.11 -6.87
N LEU A 149 -15.76 9.98 -6.20
CA LEU A 149 -15.28 11.28 -5.71
C LEU A 149 -14.38 11.10 -4.49
N ASP A 150 -14.75 10.20 -3.57
CA ASP A 150 -13.87 9.78 -2.47
C ASP A 150 -12.53 9.27 -3.00
N GLU A 151 -12.56 8.42 -4.05
CA GLU A 151 -11.36 7.85 -4.67
C GLU A 151 -10.48 8.92 -5.33
N GLN A 152 -11.07 9.94 -5.98
CA GLN A 152 -10.33 11.06 -6.54
C GLN A 152 -9.59 11.84 -5.46
N CYS A 153 -10.18 12.07 -4.29
CA CYS A 153 -9.52 12.75 -3.18
C CYS A 153 -8.35 11.92 -2.63
N ALA A 154 -8.55 10.61 -2.47
CA ALA A 154 -7.49 9.69 -2.08
C ALA A 154 -6.33 9.68 -3.09
N GLN A 155 -6.65 9.60 -4.39
CA GLN A 155 -5.66 9.60 -5.46
C GLN A 155 -4.86 10.91 -5.49
N SER A 156 -5.53 12.06 -5.36
CA SER A 156 -4.86 13.37 -5.29
C SER A 156 -3.85 13.45 -4.15
N ALA A 157 -4.17 12.85 -3.00
CA ALA A 157 -3.22 12.78 -1.89
C ALA A 157 -2.03 11.86 -2.21
N LEU A 158 -2.26 10.69 -2.81
CA LEU A 158 -1.17 9.78 -3.19
C LEU A 158 -0.26 10.39 -4.25
N ASP A 159 -0.81 11.11 -5.21
CA ASP A 159 -0.03 11.79 -6.26
C ASP A 159 0.88 12.87 -5.66
N LYS A 160 0.41 13.59 -4.63
CA LYS A 160 1.18 14.61 -3.91
C LYS A 160 2.43 14.02 -3.23
N PHE A 161 2.35 12.81 -2.70
CA PHE A 161 3.44 12.14 -1.99
C PHE A 161 4.13 11.05 -2.81
N LYS A 162 3.96 11.06 -4.13
CA LYS A 162 4.54 10.05 -5.02
C LYS A 162 6.06 9.93 -4.89
N ALA A 163 6.77 11.05 -4.67
CA ALA A 163 8.22 11.05 -4.49
C ALA A 163 8.66 10.34 -3.20
N ASP A 164 7.85 10.40 -2.15
CA ASP A 164 8.14 9.75 -0.86
C ASP A 164 7.82 8.25 -0.88
N LEU A 165 7.11 7.80 -1.90
CA LEU A 165 6.71 6.40 -2.09
C LEU A 165 7.67 5.58 -2.97
N GLY A 166 8.65 6.22 -3.61
CA GLY A 166 9.72 5.59 -4.39
C GLY A 166 9.35 5.34 -5.84
#